data_d6df734f1dfbc08784be18d4d42800ba
#
_entry.id   d6df734f1dfbc08784be18d4d42800ba
#
_cell.length_a   1.000
_cell.length_b   1.000
_cell.length_c   1.000
_cell.angle_alpha   90.00
_cell.angle_beta   90.00
_cell.angle_gamma   90.00
#
_symmetry.space_group_name_H-M   'P 1'
#
loop_
_entity.id
_entity.type
_entity.pdbx_description
1 polymer ?
#
loop_
_entity_poly.entity_id
_entity_poly.type
_entity_poly.pdbx_seq_one_letter_code
_entity_poly.pdbx_strand_id
1 'polypeptide(L)'
;HTPAEWDFPHVKAEEWNLPEVRIELWEGFVFINMDDNAQSLEDYLAPLPEHHKRWNLGNCKKVIHVSKVVPGNWKTVQEAFMESFHATKIHPEIMPFQADENARYDIYGDHMNRNISLVGKPSPNCPEVDEQEILDTIFYGTGRVFNEDKILVPEGSASLKLSLIV
;
A
#
# COMPACT_ATOMS: atom_id res chain seq x y z
N HIS A 1 -16.04 -18.51 30.73
CA HIS A 1 -16.92 -19.51 31.42
C HIS A 1 -16.21 -20.86 31.44
N THR A 2 -15.98 -21.38 32.66
CA THR A 2 -15.35 -22.68 32.86
C THR A 2 -16.45 -23.74 32.99
N PRO A 3 -16.58 -24.70 32.06
CA PRO A 3 -17.53 -25.79 32.24
C PRO A 3 -17.17 -26.59 33.50
N ALA A 4 -18.18 -26.96 34.25
CA ALA A 4 -18.02 -27.70 35.52
C ALA A 4 -17.11 -26.98 36.53
N GLU A 5 -17.30 -25.72 36.73
CA GLU A 5 -16.48 -24.84 37.57
C GLU A 5 -16.29 -25.40 38.99
N TRP A 6 -17.27 -26.11 39.53
CA TRP A 6 -17.20 -26.77 40.85
C TRP A 6 -16.10 -27.84 40.96
N ASP A 7 -15.67 -28.44 39.85
CA ASP A 7 -14.57 -29.43 39.81
C ASP A 7 -13.21 -28.79 39.79
N PHE A 8 -13.14 -27.48 39.55
CA PHE A 8 -11.91 -26.71 39.40
C PHE A 8 -11.82 -25.53 40.39
N PRO A 9 -11.89 -25.77 41.71
CA PRO A 9 -11.96 -24.68 42.73
C PRO A 9 -10.67 -23.84 42.79
N HIS A 10 -9.56 -24.35 42.17
CA HIS A 10 -8.29 -23.65 42.10
C HIS A 10 -8.15 -22.74 40.86
N VAL A 11 -9.11 -22.82 39.94
CA VAL A 11 -9.09 -21.98 38.71
C VAL A 11 -9.89 -20.72 39.03
N LYS A 12 -9.19 -19.60 39.10
CA LYS A 12 -9.83 -18.26 39.22
C LYS A 12 -9.93 -17.65 37.84
N ALA A 13 -11.12 -17.19 37.48
CA ALA A 13 -11.39 -16.62 36.17
C ALA A 13 -10.40 -15.49 35.82
N GLU A 14 -10.02 -14.67 36.79
CA GLU A 14 -9.13 -13.55 36.62
C GLU A 14 -7.69 -13.99 36.20
N GLU A 15 -7.26 -15.19 36.66
CA GLU A 15 -5.94 -15.72 36.35
C GLU A 15 -5.88 -16.44 35.00
N TRP A 16 -7.05 -16.81 34.44
CA TRP A 16 -7.18 -17.61 33.21
C TRP A 16 -7.87 -16.86 32.08
N ASN A 17 -8.17 -15.60 32.25
CA ASN A 17 -8.68 -14.77 31.16
C ASN A 17 -7.62 -14.61 30.08
N LEU A 18 -8.10 -14.52 28.85
CA LEU A 18 -7.23 -14.12 27.74
C LEU A 18 -6.70 -12.71 28.00
N PRO A 19 -5.45 -12.45 27.70
CA PRO A 19 -4.91 -11.10 27.80
C PRO A 19 -5.69 -10.14 26.91
N GLU A 20 -5.93 -8.96 27.42
CA GLU A 20 -6.52 -7.88 26.64
C GLU A 20 -5.52 -7.35 25.64
N VAL A 21 -5.97 -6.91 24.47
CA VAL A 21 -5.16 -6.25 23.47
C VAL A 21 -5.83 -4.94 23.07
N ARG A 22 -5.04 -3.93 22.83
CA ARG A 22 -5.54 -2.66 22.29
C ARG A 22 -5.93 -2.86 20.82
N ILE A 23 -7.11 -2.36 20.47
CA ILE A 23 -7.63 -2.39 19.11
C ILE A 23 -7.99 -0.97 18.72
N GLU A 24 -7.44 -0.50 17.60
CA GLU A 24 -7.80 0.77 17.01
C GLU A 24 -8.09 0.59 15.51
N LEU A 25 -8.89 1.48 14.96
CA LEU A 25 -9.35 1.41 13.58
C LEU A 25 -8.91 2.65 12.82
N TRP A 26 -8.42 2.45 11.59
CA TRP A 26 -8.18 3.53 10.66
C TRP A 26 -8.65 3.11 9.25
N GLU A 27 -9.56 3.90 8.68
CA GLU A 27 -10.07 3.73 7.30
C GLU A 27 -10.51 2.29 6.96
N GLY A 28 -11.09 1.57 7.93
CA GLY A 28 -11.54 0.19 7.77
C GLY A 28 -10.46 -0.87 8.03
N PHE A 29 -9.24 -0.48 8.31
CA PHE A 29 -8.18 -1.38 8.78
C PHE A 29 -8.24 -1.53 10.29
N VAL A 30 -8.04 -2.75 10.76
CA VAL A 30 -7.99 -3.10 12.19
C VAL A 30 -6.54 -3.26 12.61
N PHE A 31 -6.12 -2.48 13.59
CA PHE A 31 -4.79 -2.57 14.19
C PHE A 31 -4.89 -3.12 15.59
N ILE A 32 -3.96 -3.98 15.95
CA ILE A 32 -3.85 -4.54 17.30
C ILE A 32 -2.45 -4.27 17.85
N ASN A 33 -2.37 -4.00 19.15
CA ASN A 33 -1.11 -3.84 19.85
C ASN A 33 -1.20 -4.48 21.24
N MET A 34 -0.23 -5.31 21.58
CA MET A 34 -0.15 -6.00 22.88
C MET A 34 0.64 -5.21 23.91
N ASP A 35 1.18 -4.04 23.57
CA ASP A 35 1.86 -3.15 24.50
C ASP A 35 0.86 -2.14 25.07
N ASP A 36 0.61 -2.25 26.37
CA ASP A 36 -0.29 -1.34 27.10
C ASP A 36 0.18 0.12 27.09
N ASN A 37 1.48 0.34 26.90
CA ASN A 37 2.09 1.67 26.85
C ASN A 37 2.32 2.18 25.43
N ALA A 38 1.82 1.47 24.40
CA ALA A 38 1.94 1.92 23.03
C ALA A 38 1.33 3.32 22.83
N GLN A 39 1.95 4.11 21.98
CA GLN A 39 1.39 5.39 21.54
C GLN A 39 0.03 5.17 20.83
N SER A 40 -0.72 6.24 20.59
CA SER A 40 -1.96 6.18 19.83
C SER A 40 -1.71 5.70 18.40
N LEU A 41 -2.72 5.07 17.78
CA LEU A 41 -2.62 4.69 16.38
C LEU A 41 -2.44 5.91 15.46
N GLU A 42 -3.06 7.04 15.81
CA GLU A 42 -2.93 8.29 15.06
C GLU A 42 -1.48 8.77 15.04
N ASP A 43 -0.81 8.80 16.20
CA ASP A 43 0.61 9.19 16.30
C ASP A 43 1.53 8.18 15.60
N TYR A 44 1.21 6.90 15.71
CA TYR A 44 1.97 5.82 15.05
C TYR A 44 1.91 5.92 13.53
N LEU A 45 0.73 6.22 12.97
CA LEU A 45 0.53 6.30 11.53
C LEU A 45 0.91 7.64 10.92
N ALA A 46 1.19 8.68 11.72
CA ALA A 46 1.54 9.99 11.18
C ALA A 46 2.80 9.90 10.27
N PRO A 47 2.81 10.54 9.08
CA PRO A 47 1.79 11.39 8.46
C PRO A 47 0.86 10.67 7.48
N LEU A 48 0.76 9.35 7.52
CA LEU A 48 0.03 8.51 6.57
C LEU A 48 -1.45 8.93 6.42
N PRO A 49 -2.23 9.16 7.51
CA PRO A 49 -3.64 9.54 7.38
C PRO A 49 -3.85 10.78 6.52
N GLU A 50 -3.02 11.82 6.70
CA GLU A 50 -3.12 13.04 5.91
C GLU A 50 -2.77 12.80 4.44
N HIS A 51 -1.73 12.00 4.17
CA HIS A 51 -1.32 11.65 2.80
C HIS A 51 -2.39 10.85 2.05
N HIS A 52 -3.14 9.99 2.75
CA HIS A 52 -4.14 9.11 2.13
C HIS A 52 -5.57 9.65 2.16
N LYS A 53 -5.81 10.76 2.82
CA LYS A 53 -7.13 11.39 2.97
C LYS A 53 -7.91 11.55 1.66
N ARG A 54 -7.20 11.88 0.57
CA ARG A 54 -7.80 12.08 -0.75
C ARG A 54 -8.41 10.82 -1.37
N TRP A 55 -7.97 9.62 -0.96
CA TRP A 55 -8.46 8.35 -1.51
C TRP A 55 -9.68 7.80 -0.78
N ASN A 56 -10.00 8.35 0.42
CA ASN A 56 -11.17 7.95 1.19
C ASN A 56 -11.27 6.42 1.32
N LEU A 57 -10.20 5.82 1.83
CA LEU A 57 -10.02 4.36 1.89
C LEU A 57 -11.15 3.65 2.63
N GLY A 58 -11.74 4.30 3.65
CA GLY A 58 -12.86 3.76 4.40
C GLY A 58 -14.11 3.46 3.55
N ASN A 59 -14.23 4.09 2.37
CA ASN A 59 -15.30 3.83 1.41
C ASN A 59 -14.93 2.80 0.35
N CYS A 60 -13.70 2.30 0.35
CA CYS A 60 -13.27 1.27 -0.58
C CYS A 60 -13.87 -0.09 -0.22
N LYS A 61 -14.10 -0.91 -1.25
CA LYS A 61 -14.59 -2.28 -1.09
C LYS A 61 -13.55 -3.26 -1.59
N LYS A 62 -13.31 -4.30 -0.81
CA LYS A 62 -12.45 -5.39 -1.25
C LYS A 62 -13.15 -6.18 -2.33
N VAL A 63 -12.67 -6.07 -3.58
CA VAL A 63 -13.24 -6.74 -4.75
C VAL A 63 -12.56 -8.06 -5.07
N ILE A 64 -11.32 -8.25 -4.58
CA ILE A 64 -10.55 -9.48 -4.78
C ILE A 64 -9.67 -9.76 -3.56
N HIS A 65 -9.43 -11.03 -3.29
CA HIS A 65 -8.47 -11.48 -2.29
C HIS A 65 -7.73 -12.69 -2.83
N VAL A 66 -6.41 -12.56 -2.95
CA VAL A 66 -5.52 -13.64 -3.37
C VAL A 66 -4.51 -13.90 -2.26
N SER A 67 -4.30 -15.17 -1.94
CA SER A 67 -3.27 -15.60 -0.98
C SER A 67 -2.29 -16.54 -1.65
N LYS A 68 -1.01 -16.32 -1.42
CA LYS A 68 0.07 -17.17 -1.94
C LYS A 68 1.13 -17.37 -0.87
N VAL A 69 1.58 -18.62 -0.72
CA VAL A 69 2.74 -18.91 0.11
C VAL A 69 4.00 -18.68 -0.71
N VAL A 70 4.90 -17.85 -0.20
CA VAL A 70 6.18 -17.56 -0.83
C VAL A 70 7.29 -18.19 0.01
N PRO A 71 8.18 -19.01 -0.58
CA PRO A 71 9.29 -19.64 0.15
C PRO A 71 10.41 -18.62 0.38
N GLY A 72 10.27 -17.77 1.37
CA GLY A 72 11.23 -16.71 1.67
C GLY A 72 11.01 -16.10 3.05
N ASN A 73 12.04 -15.40 3.53
CA ASN A 73 11.91 -14.61 4.75
C ASN A 73 10.99 -13.40 4.48
N TRP A 74 10.02 -13.17 5.36
CA TRP A 74 9.07 -12.07 5.21
C TRP A 74 9.73 -10.69 5.11
N LYS A 75 10.87 -10.48 5.79
CA LYS A 75 11.63 -9.23 5.72
C LYS A 75 12.16 -8.98 4.31
N THR A 76 12.76 -10.00 3.70
CA THR A 76 13.25 -9.90 2.32
C THR A 76 12.12 -9.67 1.33
N VAL A 77 10.96 -10.30 1.56
CA VAL A 77 9.77 -10.04 0.73
C VAL A 77 9.30 -8.58 0.88
N GLN A 78 9.31 -8.07 2.10
CA GLN A 78 8.93 -6.67 2.36
C GLN A 78 9.92 -5.67 1.73
N GLU A 79 11.22 -5.96 1.78
CA GLU A 79 12.26 -5.09 1.21
C GLU A 79 12.05 -4.83 -0.29
N ALA A 80 11.51 -5.80 -1.03
CA ALA A 80 11.17 -5.63 -2.45
C ALA A 80 10.12 -4.53 -2.70
N PHE A 81 9.33 -4.16 -1.71
CA PHE A 81 8.35 -3.07 -1.80
C PHE A 81 8.90 -1.72 -1.30
N MET A 82 10.16 -1.69 -0.87
CA MET A 82 10.83 -0.49 -0.36
C MET A 82 11.81 0.11 -1.39
N GLU A 83 11.86 -0.44 -2.58
CA GLU A 83 12.73 0.00 -3.68
C GLU A 83 12.06 -0.27 -5.04
N SER A 84 12.60 0.26 -6.13
CA SER A 84 12.11 0.01 -7.49
C SER A 84 13.16 -0.57 -8.43
N PHE A 85 14.35 -0.86 -7.94
CA PHE A 85 15.47 -1.33 -8.78
C PHE A 85 15.21 -2.69 -9.44
N HIS A 86 14.48 -3.57 -8.76
CA HIS A 86 14.12 -4.88 -9.30
C HIS A 86 13.09 -4.78 -10.44
N ALA A 87 12.31 -3.71 -10.48
CA ALA A 87 11.19 -3.58 -11.43
C ALA A 87 11.63 -3.74 -12.88
N THR A 88 12.76 -3.16 -13.28
CA THR A 88 13.27 -3.24 -14.64
C THR A 88 13.64 -4.66 -15.08
N LYS A 89 13.90 -5.57 -14.15
CA LYS A 89 14.32 -6.95 -14.45
C LYS A 89 13.25 -7.99 -14.15
N ILE A 90 12.45 -7.75 -13.11
CA ILE A 90 11.47 -8.72 -12.62
C ILE A 90 10.07 -8.40 -13.16
N HIS A 91 9.80 -7.13 -13.43
CA HIS A 91 8.50 -6.64 -13.91
C HIS A 91 8.64 -5.79 -15.17
N PRO A 92 9.26 -6.31 -16.24
CA PRO A 92 9.44 -5.53 -17.46
C PRO A 92 8.13 -5.09 -18.08
N GLU A 93 7.03 -5.81 -17.80
CA GLU A 93 5.68 -5.51 -18.26
C GLU A 93 5.09 -4.21 -17.71
N ILE A 94 5.60 -3.69 -16.59
CA ILE A 94 5.12 -2.41 -16.04
C ILE A 94 5.94 -1.21 -16.51
N MET A 95 7.10 -1.43 -17.09
CA MET A 95 8.01 -0.37 -17.52
C MET A 95 7.43 0.56 -18.59
N PRO A 96 6.54 0.09 -19.49
CA PRO A 96 5.87 0.97 -20.46
C PRO A 96 5.08 2.11 -19.84
N PHE A 97 4.61 1.96 -18.60
CA PHE A 97 3.72 2.94 -17.98
C PHE A 97 4.13 3.39 -16.58
N GLN A 98 5.24 2.88 -16.05
CA GLN A 98 5.76 3.29 -14.75
C GLN A 98 7.20 3.74 -14.86
N ALA A 99 7.42 5.05 -14.72
CA ALA A 99 8.74 5.64 -14.75
C ALA A 99 9.47 5.39 -13.43
N ASP A 100 10.46 4.50 -13.47
CA ASP A 100 11.30 4.15 -12.32
C ASP A 100 12.31 5.25 -11.96
N GLU A 101 12.80 6.03 -12.93
CA GLU A 101 13.76 7.10 -12.69
C GLU A 101 13.25 8.24 -11.79
N ASN A 102 11.94 8.38 -11.68
CA ASN A 102 11.29 9.40 -10.84
C ASN A 102 10.75 8.82 -9.53
N ALA A 103 11.13 7.60 -9.18
CA ALA A 103 10.73 7.02 -7.90
C ALA A 103 11.34 7.81 -6.74
N ARG A 104 10.52 8.11 -5.76
CA ARG A 104 10.93 8.82 -4.55
C ARG A 104 10.58 7.98 -3.33
N TYR A 105 11.52 7.93 -2.40
CA TYR A 105 11.39 7.21 -1.13
C TYR A 105 11.48 8.20 0.02
N ASP A 106 10.41 8.27 0.81
CA ASP A 106 10.36 9.07 2.01
C ASP A 106 10.34 8.13 3.22
N ILE A 107 11.09 8.47 4.27
CA ILE A 107 11.13 7.73 5.53
C ILE A 107 10.52 8.61 6.61
N TYR A 108 9.60 8.06 7.39
CA TYR A 108 8.92 8.72 8.48
C TYR A 108 9.12 7.93 9.77
N GLY A 109 9.84 8.50 10.73
CA GLY A 109 10.19 7.80 11.96
C GLY A 109 10.97 6.51 11.71
N ASP A 110 10.77 5.51 12.57
CA ASP A 110 11.54 4.26 12.56
C ASP A 110 10.81 3.09 11.89
N HIS A 111 9.55 3.26 11.49
CA HIS A 111 8.69 2.13 11.10
C HIS A 111 7.81 2.40 9.88
N MET A 112 7.93 3.55 9.25
CA MET A 112 7.11 3.90 8.10
C MET A 112 7.96 4.46 6.95
N ASN A 113 7.68 3.99 5.77
CA ASN A 113 8.21 4.57 4.54
C ASN A 113 7.10 4.76 3.51
N ARG A 114 7.39 5.57 2.52
CA ARG A 114 6.51 5.81 1.39
C ARG A 114 7.33 5.75 0.11
N ASN A 115 6.89 4.92 -0.82
CA ASN A 115 7.37 4.91 -2.18
C ASN A 115 6.36 5.67 -3.07
N ILE A 116 6.86 6.58 -3.88
CA ILE A 116 6.09 7.32 -4.88
C ILE A 116 6.71 7.03 -6.23
N SER A 117 5.91 6.52 -7.16
CA SER A 117 6.31 6.33 -8.56
C SER A 117 5.39 7.12 -9.48
N LEU A 118 5.92 7.56 -10.61
CA LEU A 118 5.13 8.22 -11.64
C LEU A 118 4.51 7.15 -12.55
N VAL A 119 3.19 7.09 -12.55
CA VAL A 119 2.41 6.20 -13.42
C VAL A 119 1.89 6.98 -14.64
N GLY A 120 1.90 6.34 -15.80
CA GLY A 120 1.48 6.93 -17.08
C GLY A 120 2.62 7.55 -17.87
N LYS A 121 3.87 7.31 -17.46
CA LYS A 121 5.08 7.67 -18.20
C LYS A 121 5.96 6.43 -18.36
N PRO A 122 6.43 6.12 -19.57
CA PRO A 122 7.36 5.02 -19.77
C PRO A 122 8.67 5.21 -19.02
N SER A 123 9.27 4.11 -18.58
CA SER A 123 10.65 4.08 -18.10
C SER A 123 11.62 4.39 -19.23
N PRO A 124 12.68 5.18 -19.01
CA PRO A 124 13.74 5.37 -20.01
C PRO A 124 14.53 4.07 -20.29
N ASN A 125 14.40 3.06 -19.43
CA ASN A 125 14.96 1.72 -19.65
C ASN A 125 14.05 0.81 -20.47
N CYS A 126 12.89 1.30 -20.90
CA CYS A 126 11.97 0.57 -21.76
C CYS A 126 12.30 0.82 -23.23
N PRO A 127 12.22 -0.20 -24.11
CA PRO A 127 12.23 0.02 -25.54
C PRO A 127 11.07 0.93 -25.98
N GLU A 128 11.10 1.43 -27.21
CA GLU A 128 10.04 2.26 -27.75
C GLU A 128 8.67 1.68 -27.44
N VAL A 129 7.81 2.51 -26.85
CA VAL A 129 6.48 2.14 -26.41
C VAL A 129 5.45 2.88 -27.26
N ASP A 130 4.47 2.15 -27.76
CA ASP A 130 3.30 2.75 -28.39
C ASP A 130 2.38 3.33 -27.31
N GLU A 131 2.21 4.65 -27.32
CA GLU A 131 1.35 5.35 -26.38
C GLU A 131 -0.10 4.85 -26.45
N GLN A 132 -0.59 4.49 -27.64
CA GLN A 132 -1.93 3.97 -27.79
C GLN A 132 -2.09 2.59 -27.15
N GLU A 133 -1.09 1.72 -27.26
CA GLU A 133 -1.10 0.42 -26.59
C GLU A 133 -1.19 0.56 -25.06
N ILE A 134 -0.47 1.53 -24.48
CA ILE A 134 -0.57 1.83 -23.04
C ILE A 134 -1.99 2.30 -22.68
N LEU A 135 -2.53 3.24 -23.43
CA LEU A 135 -3.88 3.76 -23.22
C LEU A 135 -4.93 2.64 -23.28
N ASP A 136 -4.83 1.78 -24.28
CA ASP A 136 -5.77 0.67 -24.49
C ASP A 136 -5.67 -0.39 -23.40
N THR A 137 -4.45 -0.69 -22.95
CA THR A 137 -4.22 -1.76 -21.96
C THR A 137 -4.59 -1.34 -20.55
N ILE A 138 -4.24 -0.12 -20.14
CA ILE A 138 -4.34 0.31 -18.75
C ILE A 138 -5.55 1.18 -18.49
N PHE A 139 -5.92 2.01 -19.45
CA PHE A 139 -6.89 3.07 -19.26
C PHE A 139 -8.03 3.06 -20.29
N TYR A 140 -8.29 1.91 -20.86
CA TYR A 140 -9.38 1.75 -21.83
C TYR A 140 -10.68 2.40 -21.35
N GLY A 141 -11.18 3.31 -22.17
CA GLY A 141 -12.43 4.03 -21.88
C GLY A 141 -12.37 5.07 -20.78
N THR A 142 -11.20 5.46 -20.31
CA THR A 142 -11.08 6.45 -19.22
C THR A 142 -10.98 7.91 -19.69
N GLY A 143 -10.90 8.17 -21.00
CA GLY A 143 -10.71 9.52 -21.54
C GLY A 143 -9.39 10.16 -21.12
N ARG A 144 -8.32 9.38 -21.07
CA ARG A 144 -6.97 9.87 -20.78
C ARG A 144 -6.12 9.95 -22.03
N VAL A 145 -5.20 10.90 -22.04
CA VAL A 145 -4.24 11.14 -23.13
C VAL A 145 -2.86 11.44 -22.55
N PHE A 146 -1.81 11.30 -23.35
CA PHE A 146 -0.49 11.77 -22.96
C PHE A 146 -0.37 13.28 -23.19
N ASN A 147 0.22 13.99 -22.23
CA ASN A 147 0.59 15.38 -22.41
C ASN A 147 1.95 15.51 -23.11
N GLU A 148 2.43 16.77 -23.30
CA GLU A 148 3.73 17.07 -23.94
C GLU A 148 4.93 16.43 -23.22
N ASP A 149 4.83 16.20 -21.91
CA ASP A 149 5.84 15.57 -21.07
C ASP A 149 5.77 14.03 -21.08
N LYS A 150 4.94 13.44 -21.95
CA LYS A 150 4.64 11.99 -21.97
C LYS A 150 4.05 11.46 -20.66
N ILE A 151 3.25 12.28 -19.99
CA ILE A 151 2.53 11.92 -18.76
C ILE A 151 1.05 11.73 -19.09
N LEU A 152 0.48 10.61 -18.63
CA LEU A 152 -0.92 10.31 -18.82
C LEU A 152 -1.81 11.20 -17.96
N VAL A 153 -2.67 11.97 -18.60
CA VAL A 153 -3.58 12.93 -17.95
C VAL A 153 -5.00 12.76 -18.46
N PRO A 154 -6.04 13.24 -17.76
CA PRO A 154 -7.39 13.28 -18.28
C PRO A 154 -7.45 14.09 -19.59
N GLU A 155 -8.25 13.64 -20.54
CA GLU A 155 -8.46 14.35 -21.79
C GLU A 155 -8.94 15.79 -21.53
N GLY A 156 -8.34 16.75 -22.22
CA GLY A 156 -8.64 18.17 -22.06
C GLY A 156 -7.95 18.85 -20.87
N SER A 157 -7.16 18.16 -20.08
CA SER A 157 -6.34 18.76 -19.04
C SER A 157 -4.98 19.21 -19.60
N ALA A 158 -4.73 20.53 -19.63
CA ALA A 158 -3.43 21.07 -19.91
C ALA A 158 -2.49 20.80 -18.73
N SER A 159 -1.40 20.06 -18.96
CA SER A 159 -0.23 19.83 -18.08
C SER A 159 -0.53 19.72 -16.58
N LEU A 160 -1.20 18.66 -16.16
CA LEU A 160 -1.21 18.26 -14.75
C LEU A 160 -0.08 17.24 -14.52
N LYS A 161 0.92 17.60 -13.75
CA LYS A 161 1.89 16.63 -13.22
C LYS A 161 1.17 15.78 -12.19
N LEU A 162 0.68 14.63 -12.58
CA LEU A 162 0.04 13.68 -11.68
C LEU A 162 1.13 12.78 -11.07
N SER A 163 1.49 13.07 -9.83
CA SER A 163 2.19 12.09 -9.01
C SER A 163 1.15 11.16 -8.41
N LEU A 164 1.10 9.91 -8.83
CA LEU A 164 0.30 8.89 -8.16
C LEU A 164 1.15 8.31 -7.02
N ILE A 165 0.59 8.34 -5.83
CA ILE A 165 1.14 7.67 -4.65
C ILE A 165 0.53 6.27 -4.64
N VAL A 166 1.34 5.24 -4.66
CA VAL A 166 0.94 3.85 -4.47
C VAL A 166 1.38 3.39 -3.10
#